data_329ea4b2b77e80ad421f5bac0201c57f
#
_entry.id   329ea4b2b77e80ad421f5bac0201c57f
#
_cell.length_a   1.000
_cell.length_b   1.000
_cell.length_c   1.000
_cell.angle_alpha   90.00
_cell.angle_beta   90.00
_cell.angle_gamma   90.00
#
_symmetry.space_group_name_H-M   'P 1'
#
loop_
_entity.id
_entity.type
_entity.pdbx_description
1 polymer ?
#
loop_
_entity_poly.entity_id
_entity_poly.type
_entity_poly.pdbx_seq_one_letter_code
_entity_poly.pdbx_strand_id
1 'polypeptide(L)'
;VLMVSFGSAENGGGGMRSVYLNSEAHVLEFANPVSNGYVYVLGNTLTPLTESVYARISESGRPYTLLKSALDATGWGTELNIIYDELKNDQGQTIKQKRNYTLLAVTDDVFHDAGVNNLADLTQLLGASSDYTNPENALYKYVAYHILTGSYDLNNLQSFDSENATSKIWNTSCKGNVVRISQE
;
A
#
# COMPACT_ATOMS: atom_id res chain seq x y z
N VAL A 1 -8.74 10.25 -6.23
CA VAL A 1 -7.32 10.58 -6.39
C VAL A 1 -6.79 9.79 -7.57
N LEU A 2 -6.06 10.48 -8.46
CA LEU A 2 -5.36 9.86 -9.58
C LEU A 2 -3.92 9.60 -9.14
N MET A 3 -3.45 8.38 -9.31
CA MET A 3 -2.07 8.03 -9.03
C MET A 3 -1.27 8.06 -10.34
N VAL A 4 -0.09 8.69 -10.31
CA VAL A 4 0.85 8.74 -11.44
C VAL A 4 2.06 7.91 -11.08
N SER A 5 2.44 6.98 -11.94
CA SER A 5 3.65 6.17 -11.81
C SER A 5 4.46 6.14 -13.10
N PHE A 6 5.72 5.75 -12.98
CA PHE A 6 6.65 5.68 -14.10
C PHE A 6 7.08 4.21 -14.29
N GLY A 7 7.11 3.72 -15.53
CA GLY A 7 7.60 2.39 -15.84
C GLY A 7 9.13 2.30 -15.68
N SER A 8 9.62 1.06 -15.52
CA SER A 8 11.06 0.80 -15.42
C SER A 8 11.78 1.01 -16.75
N ALA A 9 13.08 1.33 -16.68
CA ALA A 9 13.92 1.48 -17.87
C ALA A 9 14.10 0.17 -18.67
N GLU A 10 13.90 -1.00 -18.05
CA GLU A 10 14.05 -2.33 -18.67
C GLU A 10 13.06 -2.57 -19.81
N ASN A 11 11.92 -1.91 -19.82
CA ASN A 11 10.91 -2.01 -20.89
C ASN A 11 11.07 -0.95 -22.00
N GLY A 12 12.27 -0.37 -22.15
CA GLY A 12 12.60 0.51 -23.28
C GLY A 12 12.17 1.95 -23.12
N GLY A 13 11.83 2.42 -21.95
CA GLY A 13 11.32 3.78 -21.79
C GLY A 13 11.27 4.31 -20.38
N GLY A 14 12.40 4.47 -19.72
CA GLY A 14 12.43 5.21 -18.44
C GLY A 14 12.02 6.69 -18.59
N GLY A 15 11.50 7.29 -17.51
CA GLY A 15 11.15 8.70 -17.45
C GLY A 15 9.78 9.04 -18.06
N MET A 16 9.67 10.23 -18.67
CA MET A 16 8.37 10.76 -19.18
C MET A 16 7.72 9.93 -20.30
N ARG A 17 8.43 8.97 -20.90
CA ARG A 17 7.89 8.08 -21.95
C ARG A 17 7.15 6.85 -21.40
N SER A 18 7.17 6.62 -20.09
CA SER A 18 6.60 5.46 -19.41
C SER A 18 5.68 5.89 -18.27
N VAL A 19 4.82 6.86 -18.52
CA VAL A 19 3.87 7.34 -17.50
C VAL A 19 2.61 6.47 -17.52
N TYR A 20 2.22 6.02 -16.33
CA TYR A 20 0.99 5.27 -16.09
C TYR A 20 0.08 6.02 -15.11
N LEU A 21 -1.21 5.97 -15.36
CA LEU A 21 -2.24 6.45 -14.44
C LEU A 21 -2.86 5.24 -13.74
N ASN A 22 -2.97 5.30 -12.41
CA ASN A 22 -3.44 4.21 -11.55
C ASN A 22 -2.67 2.88 -11.76
N SER A 23 -1.39 2.94 -12.20
CA SER A 23 -0.53 1.80 -12.56
C SER A 23 -1.05 0.91 -13.70
N GLU A 24 -2.11 1.30 -14.40
CA GLU A 24 -2.76 0.51 -15.45
C GLU A 24 -2.80 1.23 -16.80
N ALA A 25 -3.21 2.50 -16.82
CA ALA A 25 -3.41 3.24 -18.05
C ALA A 25 -2.12 3.94 -18.50
N HIS A 26 -1.45 3.38 -19.51
CA HIS A 26 -0.28 4.00 -20.13
C HIS A 26 -0.68 5.29 -20.85
N VAL A 27 0.07 6.36 -20.63
CA VAL A 27 -0.10 7.63 -21.34
C VAL A 27 0.66 7.55 -22.67
N LEU A 28 -0.08 7.52 -23.79
CA LEU A 28 0.47 7.41 -25.14
C LEU A 28 0.88 8.77 -25.70
N GLU A 29 0.07 9.81 -25.42
CA GLU A 29 0.33 11.17 -25.86
C GLU A 29 0.17 12.15 -24.71
N PHE A 30 1.12 13.08 -24.60
CA PHE A 30 1.20 14.03 -23.50
C PHE A 30 0.78 15.44 -23.90
N ALA A 31 0.01 16.07 -23.03
CA ALA A 31 -0.18 17.52 -23.00
C ALA A 31 -0.56 18.14 -24.36
N ASN A 32 -1.45 17.49 -25.14
CA ASN A 32 -2.00 18.09 -26.33
C ASN A 32 -2.80 19.33 -25.93
N PRO A 33 -2.35 20.57 -26.26
CA PRO A 33 -2.97 21.78 -25.78
C PRO A 33 -4.30 22.04 -26.47
N VAL A 34 -5.29 22.45 -25.68
CA VAL A 34 -6.59 22.95 -26.16
C VAL A 34 -6.89 24.29 -25.48
N SER A 35 -7.88 25.03 -25.94
CA SER A 35 -8.15 26.39 -25.49
C SER A 35 -8.36 26.56 -23.98
N ASN A 36 -8.78 25.52 -23.28
CA ASN A 36 -9.14 25.54 -21.86
C ASN A 36 -8.44 24.44 -21.04
N GLY A 37 -7.37 23.79 -21.59
CA GLY A 37 -6.65 22.74 -20.85
C GLY A 37 -5.72 21.90 -21.72
N TYR A 38 -5.53 20.66 -21.33
CA TYR A 38 -4.69 19.67 -22.02
C TYR A 38 -5.42 18.35 -22.17
N VAL A 39 -5.16 17.63 -23.26
CA VAL A 39 -5.65 16.27 -23.49
C VAL A 39 -4.48 15.30 -23.42
N TYR A 40 -4.66 14.22 -22.68
CA TYR A 40 -3.74 13.09 -22.63
C TYR A 40 -4.42 11.87 -23.24
N VAL A 41 -3.75 11.22 -24.18
CA VAL A 41 -4.27 9.99 -24.81
C VAL A 41 -3.80 8.79 -23.99
N LEU A 42 -4.73 7.93 -23.63
CA LEU A 42 -4.44 6.73 -22.82
C LEU A 42 -4.56 5.47 -23.68
N GLY A 43 -3.67 4.52 -23.44
CA GLY A 43 -3.69 3.20 -24.09
C GLY A 43 -4.75 2.24 -23.53
N ASN A 44 -5.21 2.49 -22.30
CA ASN A 44 -6.20 1.67 -21.61
C ASN A 44 -7.26 2.54 -20.97
N THR A 45 -8.42 1.94 -20.66
CA THR A 45 -9.47 2.60 -19.88
C THR A 45 -8.98 2.93 -18.47
N LEU A 46 -9.22 4.15 -18.03
CA LEU A 46 -8.93 4.58 -16.67
C LEU A 46 -10.07 4.18 -15.73
N THR A 47 -9.81 3.21 -14.86
CA THR A 47 -10.78 2.74 -13.87
C THR A 47 -10.56 3.44 -12.52
N PRO A 48 -11.59 4.00 -11.87
CA PRO A 48 -11.45 4.54 -10.53
C PRO A 48 -11.04 3.44 -9.54
N LEU A 49 -10.04 3.73 -8.69
CA LEU A 49 -9.66 2.85 -7.59
C LEU A 49 -10.68 3.00 -6.46
N THR A 50 -11.63 2.08 -6.39
CA THR A 50 -12.74 2.08 -5.42
C THR A 50 -12.59 1.05 -4.31
N GLU A 51 -11.65 0.12 -4.47
CA GLU A 51 -11.39 -0.94 -3.48
C GLU A 51 -10.49 -0.45 -2.36
N SER A 52 -10.72 -0.99 -1.17
CA SER A 52 -9.83 -0.80 -0.03
C SER A 52 -8.64 -1.77 -0.10
N VAL A 53 -7.57 -1.50 0.66
CA VAL A 53 -6.44 -2.43 0.81
C VAL A 53 -6.92 -3.78 1.34
N TYR A 54 -7.82 -3.76 2.33
CA TYR A 54 -8.37 -4.98 2.92
C TYR A 54 -9.25 -5.76 1.93
N ALA A 55 -10.11 -5.09 1.16
CA ALA A 55 -10.93 -5.73 0.14
C ALA A 55 -10.06 -6.48 -0.87
N ARG A 56 -8.96 -5.85 -1.33
CA ARG A 56 -8.06 -6.42 -2.32
C ARG A 56 -7.38 -7.70 -1.86
N ILE A 57 -6.89 -7.79 -0.62
CA ILE A 57 -6.28 -9.01 -0.10
C ILE A 57 -7.29 -10.09 0.29
N SER A 58 -8.56 -9.70 0.47
CA SER A 58 -9.67 -10.59 0.86
C SER A 58 -10.38 -11.23 -0.33
N GLU A 59 -10.00 -10.91 -1.57
CA GLU A 59 -10.55 -11.54 -2.76
C GLU A 59 -10.35 -13.06 -2.73
N SER A 60 -11.33 -13.79 -3.23
CA SER A 60 -11.27 -15.26 -3.31
C SER A 60 -10.08 -15.71 -4.15
N GLY A 61 -9.33 -16.70 -3.66
CA GLY A 61 -8.16 -17.26 -4.35
C GLY A 61 -6.86 -16.48 -4.15
N ARG A 62 -6.86 -15.42 -3.32
CA ARG A 62 -5.62 -14.73 -2.94
C ARG A 62 -4.87 -15.51 -1.86
N PRO A 63 -3.52 -15.59 -1.94
CA PRO A 63 -2.70 -16.37 -1.01
C PRO A 63 -2.35 -15.56 0.26
N TYR A 64 -3.36 -14.95 0.92
CA TYR A 64 -3.17 -14.08 2.09
C TYR A 64 -4.07 -14.46 3.27
N THR A 65 -4.43 -15.74 3.41
CA THR A 65 -5.42 -16.19 4.40
C THR A 65 -4.92 -16.00 5.84
N LEU A 66 -3.64 -16.27 6.08
CA LEU A 66 -3.02 -16.10 7.39
C LEU A 66 -2.83 -14.62 7.73
N LEU A 67 -2.30 -13.84 6.79
CA LEU A 67 -2.17 -12.38 6.96
C LEU A 67 -3.54 -11.73 7.22
N LYS A 68 -4.57 -12.11 6.47
CA LYS A 68 -5.93 -11.65 6.68
C LYS A 68 -6.42 -11.97 8.09
N SER A 69 -6.20 -13.20 8.57
CA SER A 69 -6.57 -13.59 9.94
C SER A 69 -5.86 -12.75 11.01
N ALA A 70 -4.60 -12.40 10.79
CA ALA A 70 -3.85 -11.51 11.70
C ALA A 70 -4.37 -10.07 11.66
N LEU A 71 -4.72 -9.56 10.48
CA LEU A 71 -5.34 -8.23 10.31
C LEU A 71 -6.69 -8.15 11.03
N ASP A 72 -7.52 -9.19 10.90
CA ASP A 72 -8.83 -9.26 11.56
C ASP A 72 -8.69 -9.31 13.09
N ALA A 73 -7.79 -10.16 13.59
CA ALA A 73 -7.56 -10.32 15.02
C ALA A 73 -7.04 -9.04 15.70
N THR A 74 -6.27 -8.23 14.99
CA THR A 74 -5.68 -6.97 15.51
C THR A 74 -6.55 -5.73 15.30
N GLY A 75 -7.66 -5.85 14.56
CA GLY A 75 -8.52 -4.72 14.19
C GLY A 75 -8.03 -3.93 12.96
N TRP A 76 -6.84 -4.21 12.45
CA TRP A 76 -6.30 -3.56 11.26
C TRP A 76 -7.11 -3.86 10.00
N GLY A 77 -7.82 -5.00 9.94
CA GLY A 77 -8.73 -5.30 8.84
C GLY A 77 -9.81 -4.22 8.69
N THR A 78 -10.39 -3.75 9.79
CA THR A 78 -11.37 -2.65 9.79
C THR A 78 -10.72 -1.33 9.35
N GLU A 79 -9.53 -0.99 9.87
CA GLU A 79 -8.81 0.23 9.51
C GLU A 79 -8.47 0.29 8.01
N LEU A 80 -7.92 -0.78 7.46
CA LEU A 80 -7.54 -0.87 6.05
C LEU A 80 -8.74 -0.96 5.10
N ASN A 81 -9.94 -1.21 5.63
CA ASN A 81 -11.18 -1.22 4.84
C ASN A 81 -11.85 0.16 4.75
N ILE A 82 -11.43 1.12 5.57
CA ILE A 82 -11.93 2.50 5.52
C ILE A 82 -11.16 3.28 4.45
N ILE A 83 -11.86 3.75 3.41
CA ILE A 83 -11.26 4.49 2.30
C ILE A 83 -11.19 5.98 2.60
N TYR A 84 -12.20 6.53 3.27
CA TYR A 84 -12.32 7.95 3.57
C TYR A 84 -12.74 8.21 5.01
N ASP A 85 -12.14 9.22 5.62
CA ASP A 85 -12.67 9.88 6.81
C ASP A 85 -13.62 10.99 6.41
N GLU A 86 -14.69 11.18 7.17
CA GLU A 86 -15.58 12.34 7.04
C GLU A 86 -15.20 13.37 8.11
N LEU A 87 -14.67 14.51 7.67
CA LEU A 87 -14.24 15.60 8.51
C LEU A 87 -15.14 16.81 8.29
N LYS A 88 -15.18 17.72 9.26
CA LYS A 88 -15.81 19.04 9.10
C LYS A 88 -14.74 20.08 8.81
N ASN A 89 -14.91 20.88 7.77
CA ASN A 89 -14.07 22.05 7.54
C ASN A 89 -14.51 23.22 8.46
N ASP A 90 -13.77 24.32 8.44
CA ASP A 90 -14.03 25.51 9.25
C ASP A 90 -15.40 26.15 8.97
N GLN A 91 -16.03 25.84 7.84
CA GLN A 91 -17.36 26.29 7.44
C GLN A 91 -18.45 25.28 7.82
N GLY A 92 -18.13 24.21 8.54
CA GLY A 92 -19.04 23.14 8.96
C GLY A 92 -19.48 22.17 7.86
N GLN A 93 -18.90 22.27 6.65
CA GLN A 93 -19.19 21.37 5.53
C GLN A 93 -18.46 20.04 5.74
N THR A 94 -19.11 18.93 5.37
CA THR A 94 -18.47 17.61 5.38
C THR A 94 -17.53 17.49 4.20
N ILE A 95 -16.26 17.23 4.49
CA ILE A 95 -15.23 16.89 3.51
C ILE A 95 -14.79 15.44 3.71
N LYS A 96 -14.42 14.76 2.60
CA LYS A 96 -13.88 13.40 2.63
C LYS A 96 -12.37 13.46 2.46
N GLN A 97 -11.65 12.95 3.47
CA GLN A 97 -10.21 12.81 3.42
C GLN A 97 -9.86 11.35 3.18
N LYS A 98 -9.14 11.04 2.09
CA LYS A 98 -8.73 9.68 1.78
C LYS A 98 -7.69 9.19 2.79
N ARG A 99 -7.89 7.99 3.33
CA ARG A 99 -6.86 7.27 4.08
C ARG A 99 -5.87 6.66 3.10
N ASN A 100 -4.59 6.75 3.43
CA ASN A 100 -3.52 6.29 2.57
C ASN A 100 -2.63 5.31 3.34
N TYR A 101 -2.61 4.06 2.87
CA TYR A 101 -1.78 2.99 3.40
C TYR A 101 -1.13 2.21 2.26
N THR A 102 0.02 1.62 2.55
CA THR A 102 0.65 0.59 1.71
C THR A 102 0.88 -0.63 2.57
N LEU A 103 0.28 -1.77 2.20
CA LEU A 103 0.46 -3.04 2.89
C LEU A 103 1.56 -3.85 2.20
N LEU A 104 2.60 -4.20 2.94
CA LEU A 104 3.62 -5.17 2.55
C LEU A 104 3.08 -6.57 2.85
N ALA A 105 2.38 -7.16 1.89
CA ALA A 105 1.63 -8.38 2.09
C ALA A 105 2.54 -9.63 2.04
N VAL A 106 2.48 -10.45 3.08
CA VAL A 106 3.15 -11.76 3.17
C VAL A 106 2.18 -12.83 2.70
N THR A 107 2.62 -13.68 1.77
CA THR A 107 1.80 -14.79 1.25
C THR A 107 1.79 -15.99 2.20
N ASP A 108 0.78 -16.84 2.06
CA ASP A 108 0.64 -18.05 2.88
C ASP A 108 1.83 -19.00 2.72
N ASP A 109 2.41 -19.10 1.50
CA ASP A 109 3.60 -19.94 1.26
C ASP A 109 4.81 -19.49 2.09
N VAL A 110 5.05 -18.17 2.19
CA VAL A 110 6.15 -17.63 3.01
C VAL A 110 5.95 -17.93 4.50
N PHE A 111 4.71 -17.91 4.97
CA PHE A 111 4.39 -18.33 6.34
C PHE A 111 4.64 -19.82 6.54
N HIS A 112 4.21 -20.66 5.62
CA HIS A 112 4.42 -22.12 5.67
C HIS A 112 5.90 -22.48 5.65
N ASP A 113 6.70 -21.82 4.83
CA ASP A 113 8.16 -22.02 4.79
C ASP A 113 8.84 -21.65 6.13
N ALA A 114 8.25 -20.71 6.87
CA ALA A 114 8.68 -20.35 8.23
C ALA A 114 8.09 -21.28 9.33
N GLY A 115 7.33 -22.32 8.94
CA GLY A 115 6.70 -23.26 9.87
C GLY A 115 5.42 -22.72 10.53
N VAL A 116 4.83 -21.64 10.00
CA VAL A 116 3.61 -21.01 10.51
C VAL A 116 2.44 -21.38 9.61
N ASN A 117 1.53 -22.21 10.10
CA ASN A 117 0.42 -22.73 9.30
C ASN A 117 -0.94 -22.08 9.64
N ASN A 118 -1.01 -21.37 10.75
CA ASN A 118 -2.23 -20.74 11.24
C ASN A 118 -1.92 -19.59 12.20
N LEU A 119 -2.94 -18.83 12.61
CA LEU A 119 -2.79 -17.70 13.51
C LEU A 119 -2.22 -18.09 14.88
N ALA A 120 -2.55 -19.29 15.39
CA ALA A 120 -2.02 -19.76 16.69
C ALA A 120 -0.50 -19.98 16.63
N ASP A 121 0.00 -20.57 15.54
CA ASP A 121 1.44 -20.74 15.32
C ASP A 121 2.14 -19.38 15.26
N LEU A 122 1.55 -18.40 14.55
CA LEU A 122 2.10 -17.05 14.45
C LEU A 122 2.13 -16.36 15.82
N THR A 123 1.04 -16.42 16.58
CA THR A 123 0.98 -15.81 17.92
C THR A 123 1.95 -16.45 18.90
N GLN A 124 2.12 -17.76 18.82
CA GLN A 124 3.12 -18.50 19.62
C GLN A 124 4.55 -18.09 19.25
N LEU A 125 4.85 -18.02 17.94
CA LEU A 125 6.18 -17.61 17.45
C LEU A 125 6.53 -16.19 17.91
N LEU A 126 5.57 -15.27 17.89
CA LEU A 126 5.77 -13.89 18.30
C LEU A 126 5.75 -13.68 19.84
N GLY A 127 5.32 -14.68 20.61
CA GLY A 127 5.09 -14.52 22.05
C GLY A 127 3.96 -13.55 22.37
N ALA A 128 2.92 -13.54 21.53
CA ALA A 128 1.79 -12.60 21.66
C ALA A 128 0.91 -12.97 22.86
N SER A 129 0.49 -11.98 23.64
CA SER A 129 -0.53 -12.11 24.68
C SER A 129 -1.93 -12.21 24.07
N SER A 130 -2.96 -12.48 24.87
CA SER A 130 -4.33 -12.75 24.40
C SER A 130 -5.08 -11.53 23.84
N ASP A 131 -4.70 -10.31 24.22
CA ASP A 131 -5.32 -9.08 23.71
C ASP A 131 -4.59 -8.61 22.45
N TYR A 132 -5.03 -9.07 21.30
CA TYR A 132 -4.41 -8.75 20.00
C TYR A 132 -4.72 -7.33 19.52
N THR A 133 -5.70 -6.65 20.09
CA THR A 133 -6.06 -5.25 19.73
C THR A 133 -5.20 -4.22 20.48
N ASN A 134 -4.48 -4.65 21.49
CA ASN A 134 -3.56 -3.78 22.24
C ASN A 134 -2.34 -3.42 21.38
N PRO A 135 -2.04 -2.12 21.17
CA PRO A 135 -0.87 -1.69 20.39
C PRO A 135 0.49 -2.19 20.91
N GLU A 136 0.59 -2.56 22.20
CA GLU A 136 1.79 -3.14 22.78
C GLU A 136 1.92 -4.66 22.53
N ASN A 137 0.87 -5.32 22.05
CA ASN A 137 0.88 -6.74 21.76
C ASN A 137 1.81 -7.05 20.57
N ALA A 138 2.56 -8.17 20.67
CA ALA A 138 3.52 -8.57 19.64
C ALA A 138 2.87 -8.83 18.26
N LEU A 139 1.65 -9.42 18.22
CA LEU A 139 0.92 -9.61 16.97
C LEU A 139 0.47 -8.26 16.37
N TYR A 140 -0.02 -7.32 17.21
CA TYR A 140 -0.38 -5.98 16.74
C TYR A 140 0.82 -5.27 16.12
N LYS A 141 1.96 -5.26 16.82
CA LYS A 141 3.22 -4.67 16.34
C LYS A 141 3.70 -5.31 15.04
N TYR A 142 3.62 -6.64 14.94
CA TYR A 142 3.94 -7.37 13.72
C TYR A 142 3.11 -6.90 12.54
N VAL A 143 1.79 -6.87 12.69
CA VAL A 143 0.86 -6.43 11.63
C VAL A 143 1.11 -4.96 11.27
N ALA A 144 1.16 -4.07 12.28
CA ALA A 144 1.38 -2.64 12.08
C ALA A 144 2.74 -2.32 11.41
N TYR A 145 3.75 -3.16 11.61
CA TYR A 145 5.06 -3.04 10.96
C TYR A 145 5.01 -3.27 9.45
N HIS A 146 4.08 -4.10 8.97
CA HIS A 146 3.86 -4.36 7.55
C HIS A 146 2.99 -3.31 6.84
N ILE A 147 2.52 -2.30 7.57
CA ILE A 147 1.65 -1.24 7.04
C ILE A 147 2.43 0.07 7.01
N LEU A 148 2.77 0.58 5.82
CA LEU A 148 3.40 1.89 5.66
C LEU A 148 2.34 2.98 5.73
N THR A 149 2.69 4.10 6.38
CA THR A 149 1.86 5.30 6.43
C THR A 149 2.04 6.10 5.14
N GLY A 150 1.09 5.95 4.22
CA GLY A 150 1.12 6.56 2.89
C GLY A 150 0.75 5.57 1.80
N SER A 151 0.40 6.09 0.64
CA SER A 151 0.10 5.29 -0.56
C SER A 151 1.29 5.36 -1.50
N TYR A 152 2.03 4.28 -1.59
CA TYR A 152 3.26 4.17 -2.37
C TYR A 152 3.14 3.03 -3.38
N ASP A 153 3.48 3.31 -4.63
CA ASP A 153 3.70 2.29 -5.64
C ASP A 153 5.16 1.79 -5.61
N LEU A 154 5.48 0.79 -6.41
CA LEU A 154 6.80 0.21 -6.46
C LEU A 154 7.88 1.23 -6.85
N ASN A 155 7.57 2.14 -7.79
CA ASN A 155 8.53 3.16 -8.22
C ASN A 155 8.80 4.17 -7.09
N ASN A 156 7.78 4.54 -6.31
CA ASN A 156 7.97 5.38 -5.13
C ASN A 156 8.87 4.70 -4.11
N LEU A 157 8.65 3.39 -3.87
CA LEU A 157 9.46 2.61 -2.92
C LEU A 157 10.92 2.46 -3.37
N GLN A 158 11.17 2.41 -4.69
CA GLN A 158 12.49 2.32 -5.30
C GLN A 158 13.14 3.68 -5.60
N SER A 159 12.42 4.79 -5.42
CA SER A 159 12.95 6.14 -5.64
C SER A 159 13.71 6.63 -4.42
N PHE A 160 15.01 6.78 -4.53
CA PHE A 160 15.88 7.27 -3.46
C PHE A 160 16.14 8.78 -3.59
N ASP A 161 16.45 9.43 -2.46
CA ASP A 161 16.50 10.89 -2.35
C ASP A 161 17.73 11.53 -3.02
N SER A 162 18.70 10.71 -3.50
CA SER A 162 19.86 11.16 -4.29
C SER A 162 20.36 10.05 -5.21
N GLU A 163 21.10 10.44 -6.27
CA GLU A 163 21.71 9.50 -7.22
C GLU A 163 22.68 8.48 -6.57
N ASN A 164 23.21 8.81 -5.40
CA ASN A 164 24.14 7.95 -4.65
C ASN A 164 23.47 7.21 -3.49
N ALA A 165 22.18 7.43 -3.24
CA ALA A 165 21.48 6.73 -2.17
C ALA A 165 21.10 5.33 -2.64
N THR A 166 21.51 4.31 -1.89
CA THR A 166 21.19 2.90 -2.15
C THR A 166 20.06 2.38 -1.27
N SER A 167 19.52 3.22 -0.39
CA SER A 167 18.41 2.85 0.50
C SER A 167 17.60 4.05 0.96
N LYS A 168 16.34 3.83 1.32
CA LYS A 168 15.44 4.80 1.93
C LYS A 168 14.66 4.18 3.07
N ILE A 169 14.32 5.00 4.06
CA ILE A 169 13.55 4.60 5.24
C ILE A 169 12.10 5.04 5.09
N TRP A 170 11.18 4.14 5.38
CA TRP A 170 9.75 4.36 5.33
C TRP A 170 9.10 4.17 6.69
N ASN A 171 8.24 5.11 7.08
CA ASN A 171 7.50 5.01 8.34
C ASN A 171 6.43 3.92 8.25
N THR A 172 6.34 3.13 9.32
CA THR A 172 5.30 2.12 9.47
C THR A 172 4.21 2.59 10.43
N SER A 173 3.08 1.90 10.44
CA SER A 173 2.02 2.11 11.43
C SER A 173 2.40 1.57 12.82
N CYS A 174 3.48 0.80 12.93
CA CYS A 174 4.09 0.43 14.21
C CYS A 174 4.90 1.62 14.74
N LYS A 175 4.35 2.36 15.69
CA LYS A 175 4.91 3.61 16.22
C LYS A 175 6.39 3.47 16.59
N GLY A 176 7.21 4.34 16.02
CA GLY A 176 8.66 4.38 16.27
C GLY A 176 9.47 3.34 15.47
N ASN A 177 8.83 2.55 14.62
CA ASN A 177 9.49 1.56 13.77
C ASN A 177 9.41 1.95 12.30
N VAL A 178 10.44 1.60 11.56
CA VAL A 178 10.62 1.93 10.15
C VAL A 178 11.05 0.71 9.35
N VAL A 179 10.69 0.68 8.08
CA VAL A 179 11.21 -0.28 7.09
C VAL A 179 12.26 0.42 6.25
N ARG A 180 13.40 -0.22 6.06
CA ARG A 180 14.43 0.21 5.12
C ARG A 180 14.29 -0.60 3.83
N ILE A 181 14.14 0.07 2.72
CA ILE A 181 14.18 -0.53 1.38
C ILE A 181 15.52 -0.16 0.75
N SER A 182 16.26 -1.17 0.30
CA SER A 182 17.56 -1.02 -0.36
C SER A 182 17.54 -1.66 -1.74
N GLN A 183 18.39 -1.15 -2.62
CA GLN A 183 18.65 -1.73 -3.93
C GLN A 183 19.97 -2.53 -3.83
N GLU A 184 19.94 -3.77 -4.31
CA GLU A 184 21.14 -4.63 -4.47
C GLU A 184 21.77 -4.45 -5.84
#